data_3be89fb7ab291a1505ca7aace49060ba
#
_entry.id   3be89fb7ab291a1505ca7aace49060ba
#
_cell.length_a   1.000
_cell.length_b   1.000
_cell.length_c   1.000
_cell.angle_alpha   90.00
_cell.angle_beta   90.00
_cell.angle_gamma   90.00
#
_symmetry.space_group_name_H-M   'P 1'
#
loop_
_entity.id
_entity.type
_entity.pdbx_description
1 polymer ?
#
loop_
_entity_poly.entity_id
_entity_poly.type
_entity_poly.pdbx_seq_one_letter_code
_entity_poly.pdbx_strand_id
1 'polypeptide(L)'
;MNFLEERIQKDGIVKEGNVLKVDSFLNHQMDISLFEKMGEEFKRRFANAPINKILTIEASGIGIACIVAKYFDAPVVFAKKSKSINIDGEMYVAEVESFTHKCKNQVIVSKKFLGPDDHVLIIDDFLANGCALQGLISIVSNAGGTVEGIGIAIEKGFQSGGRTIRNLGYHLESLAIVDSMDAENGTITVSYTHLTLPTIA
;
A
#
# COMPACT_ATOMS: atom_id res chain seq x y z
N MET A 1 -11.51 7.32 16.18
CA MET A 1 -11.19 7.64 14.79
C MET A 1 -9.76 8.12 14.73
N ASN A 2 -8.96 7.64 13.80
CA ASN A 2 -7.58 8.12 13.64
C ASN A 2 -7.51 9.31 12.66
N PHE A 3 -6.34 9.92 12.56
CA PHE A 3 -6.13 11.13 11.74
C PHE A 3 -6.47 10.95 10.25
N LEU A 4 -6.30 9.74 9.69
CA LEU A 4 -6.59 9.47 8.28
C LEU A 4 -8.08 9.19 8.05
N GLU A 5 -8.72 8.48 8.96
CA GLU A 5 -10.17 8.26 8.94
C GLU A 5 -10.94 9.58 9.01
N GLU A 6 -10.52 10.48 9.91
CA GLU A 6 -11.10 11.84 10.00
C GLU A 6 -10.91 12.62 8.70
N ARG A 7 -9.71 12.53 8.10
CA ARG A 7 -9.42 13.19 6.83
C ARG A 7 -10.27 12.67 5.68
N ILE A 8 -10.44 11.34 5.60
CA ILE A 8 -11.28 10.69 4.58
C ILE A 8 -12.75 11.13 4.74
N GLN A 9 -13.29 11.16 5.95
CA GLN A 9 -14.67 11.57 6.17
C GLN A 9 -14.90 13.04 5.84
N LYS A 10 -13.90 13.89 6.12
CA LYS A 10 -14.00 15.32 5.89
C LYS A 10 -13.87 15.72 4.42
N ASP A 11 -12.89 15.17 3.73
CA ASP A 11 -12.43 15.66 2.43
C ASP A 11 -12.54 14.58 1.31
N GLY A 12 -12.91 13.35 1.65
CA GLY A 12 -13.15 12.28 0.70
C GLY A 12 -14.46 12.48 -0.05
N ILE A 13 -14.48 12.16 -1.34
CA ILE A 13 -15.67 12.26 -2.20
C ILE A 13 -15.98 10.88 -2.78
N VAL A 14 -17.20 10.41 -2.53
CA VAL A 14 -17.69 9.16 -3.12
C VAL A 14 -18.27 9.43 -4.51
N LYS A 15 -17.93 8.56 -5.44
CA LYS A 15 -18.50 8.55 -6.80
C LYS A 15 -19.11 7.18 -7.09
N GLU A 16 -20.02 7.14 -8.08
CA GLU A 16 -20.58 5.89 -8.59
C GLU A 16 -19.48 4.88 -8.95
N GLY A 17 -19.81 3.58 -8.87
CA GLY A 17 -18.85 2.51 -9.15
C GLY A 17 -17.86 2.24 -8.02
N ASN A 18 -18.20 2.57 -6.78
CA ASN A 18 -17.33 2.34 -5.61
C ASN A 18 -16.00 3.09 -5.68
N VAL A 19 -16.00 4.30 -6.24
CA VAL A 19 -14.83 5.15 -6.36
C VAL A 19 -14.77 6.11 -5.19
N LEU A 20 -13.68 6.06 -4.42
CA LEU A 20 -13.33 7.02 -3.39
C LEU A 20 -12.26 7.96 -3.96
N LYS A 21 -12.59 9.25 -4.09
CA LYS A 21 -11.65 10.32 -4.46
C LYS A 21 -11.05 10.93 -3.21
N VAL A 22 -9.74 10.87 -3.13
CA VAL A 22 -8.89 11.47 -2.09
C VAL A 22 -7.76 12.29 -2.73
N ASP A 23 -8.05 12.79 -3.92
CA ASP A 23 -7.10 13.50 -4.79
C ASP A 23 -6.63 14.83 -4.19
N SER A 24 -7.39 15.42 -3.30
CA SER A 24 -7.03 16.67 -2.62
C SER A 24 -5.94 16.53 -1.55
N PHE A 25 -5.60 15.30 -1.11
CA PHE A 25 -4.64 15.12 -0.02
C PHE A 25 -3.73 13.88 -0.14
N LEU A 26 -4.06 12.92 -1.03
CA LEU A 26 -3.33 11.65 -1.08
C LEU A 26 -2.64 11.40 -2.42
N ASN A 27 -3.38 11.36 -3.53
CA ASN A 27 -2.87 10.77 -4.77
C ASN A 27 -2.90 11.68 -6.00
N HIS A 28 -3.17 12.98 -5.80
CA HIS A 28 -2.97 14.02 -6.81
C HIS A 28 -2.27 15.23 -6.19
N GLN A 29 -2.91 15.90 -5.25
CA GLN A 29 -2.23 16.78 -4.31
C GLN A 29 -1.81 15.96 -3.10
N MET A 30 -0.56 16.11 -2.67
CA MET A 30 0.01 15.38 -1.55
C MET A 30 0.09 16.29 -0.32
N ASP A 31 -0.61 15.92 0.76
CA ASP A 31 -0.50 16.60 2.05
C ASP A 31 0.67 15.99 2.83
N ILE A 32 1.81 16.67 2.79
CA ILE A 32 3.04 16.18 3.39
C ILE A 32 2.91 16.03 4.91
N SER A 33 2.19 16.93 5.57
CA SER A 33 1.96 16.82 7.02
C SER A 33 1.14 15.59 7.38
N LEU A 34 0.20 15.20 6.53
CA LEU A 34 -0.54 13.95 6.66
C LEU A 34 0.37 12.74 6.43
N PHE A 35 1.25 12.80 5.42
CA PHE A 35 2.20 11.71 5.12
C PHE A 35 3.23 11.51 6.24
N GLU A 36 3.68 12.59 6.90
CA GLU A 36 4.55 12.48 8.08
C GLU A 36 3.84 11.68 9.21
N LYS A 37 2.57 11.97 9.49
CA LYS A 37 1.79 11.18 10.47
C LYS A 37 1.64 9.72 10.06
N MET A 38 1.47 9.44 8.76
CA MET A 38 1.44 8.07 8.25
C MET A 38 2.79 7.37 8.47
N GLY A 39 3.89 8.05 8.21
CA GLY A 39 5.24 7.53 8.41
C GLY A 39 5.51 7.16 9.88
N GLU A 40 5.15 8.03 10.81
CA GLU A 40 5.24 7.78 12.25
C GLU A 40 4.41 6.56 12.66
N GLU A 41 3.17 6.47 12.19
CA GLU A 41 2.27 5.38 12.54
C GLU A 41 2.72 4.04 11.95
N PHE A 42 3.21 4.01 10.70
CA PHE A 42 3.80 2.80 10.14
C PHE A 42 5.06 2.39 10.89
N LYS A 43 5.94 3.35 11.27
CA LYS A 43 7.11 3.04 12.10
C LYS A 43 6.71 2.41 13.42
N ARG A 44 5.66 2.90 14.06
CA ARG A 44 5.13 2.34 15.31
C ARG A 44 4.61 0.91 15.13
N ARG A 45 3.85 0.65 14.05
CA ARG A 45 3.24 -0.68 13.78
C ARG A 45 4.26 -1.73 13.39
N PHE A 46 5.32 -1.34 12.69
CA PHE A 46 6.39 -2.23 12.24
C PHE A 46 7.70 -2.05 13.04
N ALA A 47 7.62 -1.58 14.29
CA ALA A 47 8.80 -1.23 15.10
C ALA A 47 9.80 -2.38 15.30
N ASN A 48 9.31 -3.62 15.33
CA ASN A 48 10.12 -4.82 15.60
C ASN A 48 10.58 -5.55 14.33
N ALA A 49 10.18 -5.08 13.15
CA ALA A 49 10.55 -5.70 11.89
C ALA A 49 11.92 -5.16 11.41
N PRO A 50 12.82 -6.04 10.91
CA PRO A 50 14.17 -5.65 10.50
C PRO A 50 14.17 -5.03 9.08
N ILE A 51 13.31 -4.05 8.85
CA ILE A 51 13.10 -3.45 7.53
C ILE A 51 14.33 -2.67 7.10
N ASN A 52 14.86 -2.99 5.92
CA ASN A 52 15.99 -2.30 5.30
C ASN A 52 15.68 -1.81 3.87
N LYS A 53 14.45 -2.06 3.36
CA LYS A 53 14.00 -1.64 2.03
C LYS A 53 12.51 -1.32 2.04
N ILE A 54 12.13 -0.22 1.37
CA ILE A 54 10.72 0.08 1.09
C ILE A 54 10.45 -0.21 -0.38
N LEU A 55 9.37 -0.95 -0.65
CA LEU A 55 8.89 -1.23 -2.00
C LEU A 55 7.49 -0.67 -2.20
N THR A 56 7.26 0.00 -3.31
CA THR A 56 5.95 0.51 -3.70
C THR A 56 5.69 0.31 -5.19
N ILE A 57 4.55 0.79 -5.68
CA ILE A 57 4.23 0.79 -7.11
C ILE A 57 3.87 2.20 -7.58
N GLU A 58 4.27 2.54 -8.83
CA GLU A 58 3.91 3.82 -9.45
C GLU A 58 2.39 3.95 -9.62
N ALA A 59 1.79 5.16 -9.49
CA ALA A 59 2.48 6.41 -9.18
C ALA A 59 2.21 6.88 -7.74
N SER A 60 0.98 6.72 -7.24
CA SER A 60 0.48 7.36 -6.02
C SER A 60 1.13 6.85 -4.73
N GLY A 61 1.55 5.58 -4.69
CA GLY A 61 2.28 5.03 -3.55
C GLY A 61 3.65 5.65 -3.31
N ILE A 62 4.29 6.24 -4.33
CA ILE A 62 5.68 6.73 -4.25
C ILE A 62 5.82 7.83 -3.20
N GLY A 63 4.90 8.81 -3.17
CA GLY A 63 4.98 9.92 -2.22
C GLY A 63 4.93 9.45 -0.77
N ILE A 64 4.01 8.55 -0.46
CA ILE A 64 3.87 7.95 0.88
C ILE A 64 5.13 7.15 1.22
N ALA A 65 5.58 6.29 0.30
CA ALA A 65 6.76 5.45 0.51
C ALA A 65 8.02 6.26 0.81
N CYS A 66 8.23 7.41 0.14
CA CYS A 66 9.38 8.28 0.41
C CYS A 66 9.36 8.86 1.83
N ILE A 67 8.19 9.25 2.33
CA ILE A 67 8.08 9.75 3.71
C ILE A 67 8.24 8.61 4.72
N VAL A 68 7.61 7.46 4.48
CA VAL A 68 7.76 6.27 5.34
C VAL A 68 9.24 5.86 5.44
N ALA A 69 9.94 5.82 4.31
CA ALA A 69 11.35 5.43 4.22
C ALA A 69 12.27 6.24 5.14
N LYS A 70 11.99 7.52 5.32
CA LYS A 70 12.70 8.41 6.25
C LYS A 70 12.69 7.87 7.70
N TYR A 71 11.56 7.29 8.14
CA TYR A 71 11.41 6.75 9.48
C TYR A 71 12.11 5.38 9.66
N PHE A 72 12.36 4.66 8.57
CA PHE A 72 13.06 3.37 8.58
C PHE A 72 14.53 3.47 8.20
N ASP A 73 15.00 4.66 7.79
CA ASP A 73 16.35 4.88 7.25
C ASP A 73 16.66 3.90 6.11
N ALA A 74 15.71 3.71 5.22
CA ALA A 74 15.73 2.71 4.17
C ALA A 74 15.54 3.32 2.78
N PRO A 75 16.20 2.81 1.73
CA PRO A 75 15.95 3.26 0.37
C PRO A 75 14.58 2.82 -0.12
N VAL A 76 14.02 3.60 -1.06
CA VAL A 76 12.76 3.28 -1.74
C VAL A 76 13.04 2.72 -3.13
N VAL A 77 12.43 1.59 -3.43
CA VAL A 77 12.32 1.04 -4.78
C VAL A 77 10.86 1.12 -5.20
N PHE A 78 10.59 1.59 -6.41
CA PHE A 78 9.24 1.54 -6.93
C PHE A 78 9.14 0.67 -8.19
N ALA A 79 8.12 -0.16 -8.19
CA ALA A 79 7.79 -1.00 -9.33
C ALA A 79 7.07 -0.17 -10.40
N LYS A 80 7.38 -0.44 -11.67
CA LYS A 80 6.76 0.20 -12.83
C LYS A 80 5.69 -0.68 -13.44
N LYS A 81 4.64 -0.07 -13.98
CA LYS A 81 3.52 -0.76 -14.67
C LYS A 81 3.81 -1.05 -16.14
N SER A 82 4.91 -0.55 -16.67
CA SER A 82 5.31 -0.77 -18.04
C SER A 82 6.84 -0.76 -18.20
N LYS A 83 7.32 -1.48 -19.21
CA LYS A 83 8.74 -1.43 -19.60
C LYS A 83 9.07 -0.03 -20.09
N SER A 84 9.97 0.67 -19.41
CA SER A 84 10.51 1.94 -19.88
C SER A 84 11.87 1.72 -20.53
N ILE A 85 12.19 2.49 -21.57
CA ILE A 85 13.48 2.45 -22.29
C ILE A 85 14.66 2.70 -21.32
N ASN A 86 14.43 3.34 -20.20
CA ASN A 86 15.44 3.71 -19.21
C ASN A 86 15.74 2.63 -18.16
N ILE A 87 15.17 1.43 -18.30
CA ILE A 87 15.50 0.31 -17.41
C ILE A 87 16.44 -0.63 -18.17
N ASP A 88 17.73 -0.50 -17.92
CA ASP A 88 18.76 -1.40 -18.43
C ASP A 88 18.97 -2.59 -17.49
N GLY A 89 19.24 -3.76 -18.08
CA GLY A 89 19.62 -4.97 -17.36
C GLY A 89 18.44 -5.92 -17.09
N GLU A 90 18.72 -6.88 -16.22
CA GLU A 90 17.73 -7.91 -15.84
C GLU A 90 16.67 -7.37 -14.88
N MET A 91 15.45 -7.88 -15.06
CA MET A 91 14.28 -7.44 -14.30
C MET A 91 13.54 -8.60 -13.66
N TYR A 92 12.97 -8.35 -12.50
CA TYR A 92 11.86 -9.14 -11.98
C TYR A 92 10.57 -8.63 -12.61
N VAL A 93 9.76 -9.54 -13.10
CA VAL A 93 8.47 -9.24 -13.73
C VAL A 93 7.39 -10.10 -13.06
N ALA A 94 6.31 -9.49 -12.63
CA ALA A 94 5.11 -10.18 -12.20
C ALA A 94 3.93 -9.76 -13.09
N GLU A 95 3.14 -10.75 -13.52
CA GLU A 95 1.87 -10.48 -14.19
C GLU A 95 0.77 -10.31 -13.16
N VAL A 96 0.04 -9.20 -13.26
CA VAL A 96 -1.08 -8.87 -12.40
C VAL A 96 -2.35 -8.84 -13.23
N GLU A 97 -3.26 -9.77 -12.97
CA GLU A 97 -4.57 -9.77 -13.63
C GLU A 97 -5.52 -8.80 -12.94
N SER A 98 -5.95 -7.77 -13.66
CA SER A 98 -7.05 -6.92 -13.23
C SER A 98 -8.38 -7.56 -13.65
N PHE A 99 -9.10 -8.12 -12.70
CA PHE A 99 -10.42 -8.72 -12.95
C PHE A 99 -11.45 -7.69 -13.46
N THR A 100 -11.27 -6.41 -13.18
CA THR A 100 -12.19 -5.33 -13.60
C THR A 100 -11.99 -4.87 -15.04
N HIS A 101 -10.80 -5.02 -15.61
CA HIS A 101 -10.48 -4.48 -16.93
C HIS A 101 -10.00 -5.52 -17.96
N LYS A 102 -9.98 -6.82 -17.63
CA LYS A 102 -9.44 -7.90 -18.48
C LYS A 102 -8.04 -7.58 -19.04
N CYS A 103 -7.28 -6.70 -18.39
CA CYS A 103 -5.94 -6.30 -18.78
C CYS A 103 -4.94 -7.04 -17.90
N LYS A 104 -3.98 -7.69 -18.51
CA LYS A 104 -2.77 -8.18 -17.84
C LYS A 104 -1.82 -6.98 -17.73
N ASN A 105 -1.64 -6.48 -16.52
CA ASN A 105 -0.63 -5.47 -16.25
C ASN A 105 0.63 -6.18 -15.78
N GLN A 106 1.77 -5.77 -16.30
CA GLN A 106 3.07 -6.22 -15.80
C GLN A 106 3.58 -5.23 -14.76
N VAL A 107 4.08 -5.78 -13.66
CA VAL A 107 4.79 -5.02 -12.63
C VAL A 107 6.26 -5.39 -12.73
N ILE A 108 7.14 -4.41 -12.80
CA ILE A 108 8.55 -4.59 -13.17
C ILE A 108 9.45 -3.89 -12.16
N VAL A 109 10.49 -4.59 -11.67
CA VAL A 109 11.55 -4.05 -10.81
C VAL A 109 12.91 -4.51 -11.35
N SER A 110 13.88 -3.60 -11.40
CA SER A 110 15.25 -3.97 -11.78
C SER A 110 15.91 -4.85 -10.70
N LYS A 111 16.57 -5.93 -11.14
CA LYS A 111 17.32 -6.84 -10.24
C LYS A 111 18.49 -6.14 -9.52
N LYS A 112 18.93 -4.98 -10.01
CA LYS A 112 20.00 -4.18 -9.36
C LYS A 112 19.60 -3.64 -7.99
N PHE A 113 18.29 -3.50 -7.72
CA PHE A 113 17.78 -2.80 -6.54
C PHE A 113 17.00 -3.69 -5.57
N LEU A 114 16.87 -4.98 -5.90
CA LEU A 114 16.17 -5.94 -5.04
C LEU A 114 16.88 -7.29 -5.07
N GLY A 115 17.16 -7.86 -3.91
CA GLY A 115 17.92 -9.09 -3.75
C GLY A 115 17.60 -9.86 -2.47
N PRO A 116 18.36 -10.95 -2.20
CA PRO A 116 18.04 -11.89 -1.12
C PRO A 116 18.25 -11.31 0.30
N ASP A 117 19.09 -10.28 0.45
CA ASP A 117 19.35 -9.66 1.76
C ASP A 117 18.36 -8.53 2.09
N ASP A 118 17.35 -8.32 1.22
CA ASP A 118 16.36 -7.27 1.42
C ASP A 118 15.20 -7.75 2.31
N HIS A 119 15.00 -7.02 3.39
CA HIS A 119 13.88 -7.10 4.31
C HIS A 119 12.89 -5.98 3.98
N VAL A 120 11.84 -6.32 3.27
CA VAL A 120 11.00 -5.37 2.54
C VAL A 120 9.73 -5.02 3.31
N LEU A 121 9.48 -3.72 3.49
CA LEU A 121 8.15 -3.20 3.79
C LEU A 121 7.51 -2.72 2.49
N ILE A 122 6.39 -3.31 2.11
CA ILE A 122 5.59 -2.85 0.96
C ILE A 122 4.66 -1.73 1.43
N ILE A 123 4.68 -0.59 0.72
CA ILE A 123 3.80 0.56 1.01
C ILE A 123 2.97 0.88 -0.23
N ASP A 124 1.66 1.08 -0.04
CA ASP A 124 0.77 1.53 -1.13
C ASP A 124 -0.34 2.46 -0.63
N ASP A 125 -0.95 3.22 -1.54
CA ASP A 125 -2.02 4.16 -1.19
C ASP A 125 -3.37 3.45 -0.98
N PHE A 126 -3.74 2.51 -1.88
CA PHE A 126 -5.01 1.79 -1.82
C PHE A 126 -4.86 0.28 -1.90
N LEU A 127 -5.65 -0.41 -1.08
CA LEU A 127 -5.88 -1.85 -1.22
C LEU A 127 -7.35 -2.12 -1.60
N ALA A 128 -7.53 -2.59 -2.81
CA ALA A 128 -8.84 -2.98 -3.36
C ALA A 128 -8.95 -4.51 -3.47
N ASN A 129 -8.70 -5.09 -4.64
CA ASN A 129 -8.71 -6.54 -4.86
C ASN A 129 -7.40 -7.24 -4.49
N GLY A 130 -6.32 -6.50 -4.26
CA GLY A 130 -5.01 -7.02 -3.86
C GLY A 130 -4.10 -7.52 -5.00
N CYS A 131 -4.52 -7.38 -6.25
CA CYS A 131 -3.71 -7.88 -7.38
C CYS A 131 -2.33 -7.23 -7.46
N ALA A 132 -2.25 -5.89 -7.30
CA ALA A 132 -0.98 -5.18 -7.32
C ALA A 132 -0.03 -5.67 -6.20
N LEU A 133 -0.56 -5.83 -4.98
CA LEU A 133 0.22 -6.36 -3.85
C LEU A 133 0.73 -7.77 -4.09
N GLN A 134 -0.08 -8.66 -4.64
CA GLN A 134 0.36 -10.01 -4.97
C GLN A 134 1.49 -10.00 -6.00
N GLY A 135 1.44 -9.07 -6.96
CA GLY A 135 2.54 -8.84 -7.90
C GLY A 135 3.82 -8.38 -7.20
N LEU A 136 3.73 -7.42 -6.28
CA LEU A 136 4.89 -6.95 -5.51
C LEU A 136 5.46 -8.06 -4.60
N ILE A 137 4.60 -8.82 -3.93
CA ILE A 137 5.00 -9.98 -3.11
C ILE A 137 5.75 -11.01 -3.97
N SER A 138 5.23 -11.33 -5.14
CA SER A 138 5.87 -12.26 -6.08
C SER A 138 7.25 -11.76 -6.53
N ILE A 139 7.40 -10.46 -6.77
CA ILE A 139 8.68 -9.84 -7.13
C ILE A 139 9.70 -9.97 -5.99
N VAL A 140 9.31 -9.70 -4.74
CA VAL A 140 10.19 -9.87 -3.58
C VAL A 140 10.60 -11.33 -3.42
N SER A 141 9.65 -12.25 -3.54
CA SER A 141 9.93 -13.70 -3.48
C SER A 141 10.88 -14.15 -4.57
N ASN A 142 10.69 -13.68 -5.82
CA ASN A 142 11.57 -14.01 -6.95
C ASN A 142 12.98 -13.41 -6.78
N ALA A 143 13.11 -12.34 -6.03
CA ALA A 143 14.39 -11.74 -5.67
C ALA A 143 15.11 -12.50 -4.53
N GLY A 144 14.42 -13.43 -3.86
CA GLY A 144 14.91 -14.11 -2.67
C GLY A 144 14.80 -13.29 -1.39
N GLY A 145 14.22 -12.08 -1.46
CA GLY A 145 14.02 -11.19 -0.31
C GLY A 145 12.86 -11.63 0.58
N THR A 146 12.72 -10.99 1.73
CA THR A 146 11.66 -11.24 2.70
C THR A 146 10.69 -10.08 2.77
N VAL A 147 9.37 -10.35 2.69
CA VAL A 147 8.33 -9.36 2.98
C VAL A 147 8.09 -9.35 4.50
N GLU A 148 8.59 -8.32 5.18
CA GLU A 148 8.46 -8.15 6.63
C GLU A 148 7.10 -7.57 7.02
N GLY A 149 6.48 -6.82 6.12
CA GLY A 149 5.18 -6.24 6.34
C GLY A 149 4.62 -5.53 5.12
N ILE A 150 3.35 -5.19 5.21
CA ILE A 150 2.62 -4.46 4.18
C ILE A 150 1.84 -3.32 4.86
N GLY A 151 2.13 -2.09 4.48
CA GLY A 151 1.48 -0.89 4.97
C GLY A 151 0.60 -0.25 3.89
N ILE A 152 -0.67 -0.08 4.17
CA ILE A 152 -1.66 0.50 3.26
C ILE A 152 -2.27 1.74 3.88
N ALA A 153 -2.34 2.84 3.11
CA ALA A 153 -3.03 4.02 3.61
C ALA A 153 -4.54 3.74 3.74
N ILE A 154 -5.20 3.31 2.66
CA ILE A 154 -6.65 3.10 2.64
C ILE A 154 -6.99 1.71 2.10
N GLU A 155 -7.58 0.86 2.93
CA GLU A 155 -8.13 -0.43 2.54
C GLU A 155 -9.63 -0.29 2.24
N LYS A 156 -10.08 -0.81 1.11
CA LYS A 156 -11.50 -0.98 0.81
C LYS A 156 -11.98 -2.30 1.44
N GLY A 157 -12.45 -2.25 2.69
CA GLY A 157 -12.81 -3.42 3.50
C GLY A 157 -13.94 -4.28 2.90
N PHE A 158 -14.80 -3.68 2.07
CA PHE A 158 -15.83 -4.38 1.31
C PHE A 158 -15.31 -5.16 0.10
N GLN A 159 -14.02 -5.05 -0.24
CA GLN A 159 -13.36 -5.83 -1.28
C GLN A 159 -12.48 -6.95 -0.69
N SER A 160 -12.06 -7.88 -1.53
CA SER A 160 -11.40 -9.11 -1.07
C SER A 160 -9.92 -8.96 -0.71
N GLY A 161 -9.25 -7.87 -1.12
CA GLY A 161 -7.80 -7.76 -1.08
C GLY A 161 -7.22 -7.93 0.33
N GLY A 162 -7.73 -7.20 1.30
CA GLY A 162 -7.23 -7.29 2.68
C GLY A 162 -7.36 -8.69 3.27
N ARG A 163 -8.52 -9.34 3.06
CA ARG A 163 -8.73 -10.73 3.49
C ARG A 163 -7.78 -11.69 2.81
N THR A 164 -7.58 -11.54 1.49
CA THR A 164 -6.69 -12.40 0.72
C THR A 164 -5.26 -12.30 1.22
N ILE A 165 -4.73 -11.10 1.43
CA ILE A 165 -3.35 -10.88 1.89
C ILE A 165 -3.15 -11.43 3.32
N ARG A 166 -4.10 -11.19 4.23
CA ARG A 166 -4.03 -11.74 5.61
C ARG A 166 -4.10 -13.26 5.61
N ASN A 167 -4.94 -13.88 4.76
CA ASN A 167 -5.02 -15.34 4.64
C ASN A 167 -3.75 -15.98 4.06
N LEU A 168 -2.95 -15.24 3.30
CA LEU A 168 -1.63 -15.66 2.86
C LEU A 168 -0.56 -15.60 3.97
N GLY A 169 -0.93 -15.10 5.15
CA GLY A 169 -0.06 -15.05 6.33
C GLY A 169 0.80 -13.79 6.42
N TYR A 170 0.59 -12.78 5.56
CA TYR A 170 1.36 -11.54 5.63
C TYR A 170 0.85 -10.59 6.72
N HIS A 171 1.78 -9.92 7.40
CA HIS A 171 1.48 -8.84 8.33
C HIS A 171 1.03 -7.60 7.56
N LEU A 172 -0.28 -7.41 7.46
CA LEU A 172 -0.92 -6.29 6.77
C LEU A 172 -1.49 -5.30 7.78
N GLU A 173 -1.02 -4.06 7.70
CA GLU A 173 -1.51 -2.92 8.46
C GLU A 173 -2.13 -1.87 7.53
N SER A 174 -3.40 -1.58 7.73
CA SER A 174 -4.11 -0.51 7.01
C SER A 174 -4.39 0.64 7.96
N LEU A 175 -4.03 1.88 7.57
CA LEU A 175 -4.24 3.06 8.42
C LEU A 175 -5.72 3.44 8.51
N ALA A 176 -6.46 3.24 7.42
CA ALA A 176 -7.90 3.39 7.40
C ALA A 176 -8.54 2.24 6.61
N ILE A 177 -9.66 1.72 7.13
CA ILE A 177 -10.46 0.71 6.42
C ILE A 177 -11.84 1.32 6.13
N VAL A 178 -12.19 1.41 4.86
CA VAL A 178 -13.49 1.86 4.41
C VAL A 178 -14.42 0.65 4.27
N ASP A 179 -15.43 0.56 5.14
CA ASP A 179 -16.36 -0.57 5.18
C ASP A 179 -17.45 -0.46 4.12
N SER A 180 -17.93 0.75 3.88
CA SER A 180 -18.94 1.02 2.87
C SER A 180 -18.89 2.46 2.38
N MET A 181 -19.44 2.68 1.21
CA MET A 181 -19.58 4.00 0.58
C MET A 181 -20.95 4.09 -0.08
N ASP A 182 -21.58 5.23 0.06
CA ASP A 182 -22.87 5.55 -0.58
C ASP A 182 -22.70 6.82 -1.42
N ALA A 183 -22.77 6.65 -2.73
CA ALA A 183 -22.62 7.76 -3.68
C ALA A 183 -23.83 8.69 -3.73
N GLU A 184 -25.04 8.20 -3.42
CA GLU A 184 -26.27 9.00 -3.43
C GLU A 184 -26.27 9.99 -2.26
N ASN A 185 -25.87 9.52 -1.08
CA ASN A 185 -25.85 10.33 0.15
C ASN A 185 -24.45 10.93 0.44
N GLY A 186 -23.44 10.57 -0.34
CA GLY A 186 -22.05 11.03 -0.13
C GLY A 186 -21.42 10.52 1.17
N THR A 187 -21.93 9.42 1.75
CA THR A 187 -21.46 8.92 3.03
C THR A 187 -20.33 7.89 2.89
N ILE A 188 -19.36 7.95 3.81
CA ILE A 188 -18.25 7.02 3.91
C ILE A 188 -18.25 6.44 5.32
N THR A 189 -18.38 5.11 5.43
CA THR A 189 -18.25 4.41 6.70
C THR A 189 -16.84 3.84 6.80
N VAL A 190 -16.13 4.17 7.87
CA VAL A 190 -14.80 3.65 8.17
C VAL A 190 -14.86 2.74 9.39
N SER A 191 -14.16 1.61 9.34
CA SER A 191 -13.96 0.77 10.52
C SER A 191 -13.10 1.54 11.52
N TYR A 192 -13.52 1.50 12.77
CA TYR A 192 -12.64 1.93 13.85
C TYR A 192 -11.49 0.93 13.96
N THR A 193 -10.37 1.20 13.31
CA THR A 193 -9.15 0.39 13.41
C THR A 193 -8.47 0.62 14.75
N HIS A 194 -9.23 0.56 15.86
CA HIS A 194 -8.67 0.72 17.18
C HIS A 194 -8.35 -0.59 17.83
N LEU A 195 -7.05 -0.76 18.01
CA LEU A 195 -6.45 -1.33 19.20
C LEU A 195 -7.15 -2.61 19.72
N THR A 196 -6.86 -3.71 19.13
CA THR A 196 -6.66 -4.87 19.97
C THR A 196 -5.43 -4.54 20.83
N LEU A 197 -5.67 -4.01 22.04
CA LEU A 197 -4.71 -4.11 23.11
C LEU A 197 -4.24 -5.57 23.14
N PRO A 198 -2.94 -5.84 23.23
CA PRO A 198 -2.50 -7.20 23.44
C PRO A 198 -3.23 -7.68 24.68
N THR A 199 -4.02 -8.73 24.53
CA THR A 199 -4.59 -9.46 25.67
C THR A 199 -3.39 -9.99 26.42
N ILE A 200 -3.09 -9.36 27.55
CA ILE A 200 -2.11 -9.89 28.49
C ILE A 200 -2.73 -11.18 29.02
N ALA A 201 -2.22 -12.31 28.54
CA ALA A 201 -2.44 -13.61 29.14
C ALA A 201 -1.38 -13.88 30.18
#